data_058c1c475016715bf87026aa4132fce1
#
_entry.id   058c1c475016715bf87026aa4132fce1
#
_cell.length_a   1.000
_cell.length_b   1.000
_cell.length_c   1.000
_cell.angle_alpha   90.00
_cell.angle_beta   90.00
_cell.angle_gamma   90.00
#
_symmetry.space_group_name_H-M   'P 1'
#
loop_
_entity.id
_entity.type
_entity.pdbx_description
1 polymer ?
#
loop_
_entity_poly.entity_id
_entity_poly.type
_entity_poly.pdbx_seq_one_letter_code
_entity_poly.pdbx_strand_id
1 'polypeptide(L)'
;MAGSLSITSSVVSPELFDLPWDKPLEKWPDDTVAALPKGISRHIVRFIHMGKHIVAVKETTEALAIREYDMLRKLDRLDVPCVEPVAIVSGRLNKKGEPLPTALVTRHLRFSLPYRALYSQTLRPDTATRLADALAVLLVRLHIVGFFWGDVSLSNTLFRRDAGAFAAY
;
A
#
# COMPACT_ATOMS: atom_id res chain seq x y z
N MET A 1 -3.08 30.34 6.21
CA MET A 1 -1.94 30.13 5.29
C MET A 1 -2.37 29.05 4.30
N ALA A 2 -2.33 29.36 3.00
CA ALA A 2 -2.61 28.37 1.97
C ALA A 2 -1.56 27.26 2.08
N GLY A 3 -2.00 26.04 2.29
CA GLY A 3 -1.10 24.88 2.37
C GLY A 3 -0.38 24.71 1.04
N SER A 4 0.95 24.71 1.06
CA SER A 4 1.73 24.35 -0.11
C SER A 4 1.75 22.82 -0.23
N LEU A 5 1.63 22.31 -1.45
CA LEU A 5 1.83 20.88 -1.73
C LEU A 5 3.20 20.44 -1.18
N SER A 6 3.19 19.42 -0.35
CA SER A 6 4.41 18.85 0.25
C SER A 6 4.50 17.37 -0.09
N ILE A 7 5.64 16.97 -0.63
CA ILE A 7 5.95 15.57 -0.96
C ILE A 7 7.14 15.14 -0.10
N THR A 8 6.90 14.20 0.82
CA THR A 8 7.95 13.54 1.60
C THR A 8 8.15 12.15 1.02
N SER A 9 9.33 11.88 0.47
CA SER A 9 9.63 10.61 -0.19
C SER A 9 10.83 9.91 0.44
N SER A 10 10.77 8.58 0.53
CA SER A 10 11.88 7.71 0.92
C SER A 10 12.76 7.28 -0.25
N VAL A 11 12.29 7.51 -1.49
CA VAL A 11 12.96 7.13 -2.73
C VAL A 11 12.98 8.30 -3.70
N VAL A 12 13.97 8.34 -4.58
CA VAL A 12 14.03 9.33 -5.65
C VAL A 12 13.07 8.89 -6.76
N SER A 13 11.96 9.60 -6.91
CA SER A 13 10.94 9.30 -7.93
C SER A 13 10.40 10.62 -8.52
N PRO A 14 11.08 11.19 -9.53
CA PRO A 14 10.63 12.43 -10.17
C PRO A 14 9.21 12.34 -10.72
N GLU A 15 8.78 11.15 -11.15
CA GLU A 15 7.44 10.88 -11.67
C GLU A 15 6.31 11.19 -10.67
N LEU A 16 6.63 11.31 -9.38
CA LEU A 16 5.65 11.78 -8.38
C LEU A 16 5.16 13.19 -8.67
N PHE A 17 5.97 14.03 -9.30
CA PHE A 17 5.58 15.41 -9.62
C PHE A 17 4.64 15.49 -10.83
N ASP A 18 4.57 14.46 -11.66
CA ASP A 18 3.73 14.40 -12.85
C ASP A 18 2.29 13.95 -12.55
N LEU A 19 2.04 13.48 -11.31
CA LEU A 19 0.73 13.00 -10.91
C LEU A 19 -0.24 14.15 -10.60
N PRO A 20 -1.55 13.98 -10.89
CA PRO A 20 -2.53 15.07 -10.76
C PRO A 20 -2.99 15.28 -9.31
N TRP A 21 -2.08 15.76 -8.46
CA TRP A 21 -2.33 15.99 -7.03
C TRP A 21 -3.39 17.05 -6.74
N ASP A 22 -3.77 17.84 -7.71
CA ASP A 22 -4.85 18.84 -7.67
C ASP A 22 -6.25 18.24 -7.85
N LYS A 23 -6.35 16.90 -8.02
CA LYS A 23 -7.61 16.19 -8.17
C LYS A 23 -7.82 15.14 -7.08
N PRO A 24 -9.06 14.92 -6.62
CA PRO A 24 -9.40 13.74 -5.82
C PRO A 24 -9.00 12.47 -6.56
N LEU A 25 -8.56 11.46 -5.84
CA LEU A 25 -8.07 10.21 -6.42
C LEU A 25 -9.12 9.51 -7.30
N GLU A 26 -10.40 9.66 -6.98
CA GLU A 26 -11.51 9.14 -7.79
C GLU A 26 -11.59 9.72 -9.20
N LYS A 27 -11.10 10.95 -9.36
CA LYS A 27 -11.14 11.71 -10.63
C LYS A 27 -9.83 11.64 -11.41
N TRP A 28 -8.90 10.78 -11.00
CA TRP A 28 -7.67 10.61 -11.77
C TRP A 28 -7.96 9.92 -13.09
N PRO A 29 -7.28 10.30 -14.19
CA PRO A 29 -7.49 9.74 -15.52
C PRO A 29 -7.29 8.22 -15.55
N ASP A 30 -8.12 7.50 -16.30
CA ASP A 30 -8.08 6.05 -16.36
C ASP A 30 -6.80 5.51 -17.04
N ASP A 31 -6.16 6.29 -17.89
CA ASP A 31 -4.88 5.96 -18.53
C ASP A 31 -3.71 5.91 -17.54
N THR A 32 -3.83 6.58 -16.40
CA THR A 32 -2.84 6.49 -15.32
C THR A 32 -3.10 5.34 -14.37
N VAL A 33 -4.29 4.74 -14.40
CA VAL A 33 -4.74 3.72 -13.44
C VAL A 33 -4.43 2.32 -13.95
N ALA A 34 -3.70 1.53 -13.18
CA ALA A 34 -3.49 0.12 -13.47
C ALA A 34 -4.73 -0.72 -13.11
N ALA A 35 -5.16 -1.59 -14.03
CA ALA A 35 -6.28 -2.52 -13.81
C ALA A 35 -5.83 -3.69 -12.92
N LEU A 36 -5.81 -3.49 -11.61
CA LEU A 36 -5.45 -4.52 -10.63
C LEU A 36 -6.62 -4.83 -9.70
N PRO A 37 -6.70 -6.06 -9.17
CA PRO A 37 -7.72 -6.42 -8.18
C PRO A 37 -7.62 -5.52 -6.96
N LYS A 38 -8.72 -4.85 -6.61
CA LYS A 38 -8.80 -4.02 -5.41
C LYS A 38 -9.27 -4.87 -4.24
N GLY A 39 -8.60 -4.72 -3.08
CA GLY A 39 -9.14 -5.17 -1.81
C GLY A 39 -10.34 -4.33 -1.38
N ILE A 40 -11.09 -4.81 -0.38
CA ILE A 40 -12.10 -3.98 0.28
C ILE A 40 -11.36 -3.02 1.21
N SER A 41 -11.44 -1.74 0.93
CA SER A 41 -10.85 -0.69 1.77
C SER A 41 -11.93 0.35 2.11
N ARG A 42 -11.87 0.89 3.34
CA ARG A 42 -12.66 2.07 3.73
C ARG A 42 -12.13 3.35 3.09
N HIS A 43 -10.92 3.30 2.56
CA HIS A 43 -10.24 4.39 1.90
C HIS A 43 -10.24 4.19 0.39
N ILE A 44 -10.21 5.29 -0.34
CA ILE A 44 -10.06 5.25 -1.79
C ILE A 44 -8.61 4.86 -2.08
N VAL A 45 -8.44 3.76 -2.81
CA VAL A 45 -7.14 3.25 -3.25
C VAL A 45 -7.17 3.10 -4.76
N ARG A 46 -6.13 3.59 -5.44
CA ARG A 46 -5.90 3.34 -6.86
C ARG A 46 -4.48 2.85 -7.11
N PHE A 47 -4.35 1.97 -8.07
CA PHE A 47 -3.06 1.53 -8.58
C PHE A 47 -2.69 2.38 -9.79
N ILE A 48 -1.51 2.98 -9.76
CA ILE A 48 -1.07 4.00 -10.70
C ILE A 48 0.22 3.55 -11.37
N HIS A 49 0.29 3.71 -12.69
CA HIS A 49 1.55 3.57 -13.40
C HIS A 49 2.47 4.76 -13.08
N MET A 50 3.66 4.48 -12.57
CA MET A 50 4.70 5.46 -12.25
C MET A 50 6.02 4.99 -12.84
N GLY A 51 6.32 5.47 -14.04
CA GLY A 51 7.45 4.97 -14.82
C GLY A 51 7.35 3.47 -15.09
N LYS A 52 8.36 2.71 -14.66
CA LYS A 52 8.40 1.24 -14.80
C LYS A 52 7.70 0.50 -13.66
N HIS A 53 7.17 1.22 -12.69
CA HIS A 53 6.58 0.65 -11.48
C HIS A 53 5.09 0.93 -11.42
N ILE A 54 4.39 0.10 -10.64
CA ILE A 54 3.04 0.38 -10.22
C ILE A 54 3.09 0.75 -8.74
N VAL A 55 2.38 1.80 -8.37
CA VAL A 55 2.21 2.22 -6.99
C VAL A 55 0.74 2.15 -6.59
N ALA A 56 0.49 1.87 -5.32
CA ALA A 56 -0.81 2.05 -4.71
C ALA A 56 -0.84 3.44 -4.08
N VAL A 57 -1.82 4.25 -4.45
CA VAL A 57 -2.09 5.56 -3.85
C VAL A 57 -3.36 5.44 -3.02
N LYS A 58 -3.27 5.80 -1.74
CA LYS A 58 -4.37 5.75 -0.78
C LYS A 58 -4.64 7.14 -0.22
N GLU A 59 -5.87 7.64 -0.37
CA GLU A 59 -6.31 8.85 0.32
C GLU A 59 -6.73 8.54 1.76
N THR A 60 -6.19 9.31 2.71
CA THR A 60 -6.48 9.18 4.14
C THR A 60 -6.21 10.50 4.87
N THR A 61 -6.37 10.53 6.19
CA THR A 61 -5.97 11.69 6.99
C THR A 61 -4.46 11.80 7.10
N GLU A 62 -3.94 13.01 7.26
CA GLU A 62 -2.50 13.27 7.35
C GLU A 62 -1.85 12.49 8.50
N ALA A 63 -2.47 12.48 9.67
CA ALA A 63 -1.96 11.75 10.82
C ALA A 63 -1.84 10.24 10.58
N LEU A 64 -2.83 9.64 9.90
CA LEU A 64 -2.79 8.22 9.56
C LEU A 64 -1.75 7.94 8.47
N ALA A 65 -1.63 8.81 7.46
CA ALA A 65 -0.63 8.67 6.40
C ALA A 65 0.79 8.69 6.97
N ILE A 66 1.10 9.66 7.84
CA ILE A 66 2.41 9.78 8.49
C ILE A 66 2.70 8.54 9.33
N ARG A 67 1.75 8.13 10.18
CA ARG A 67 1.92 6.96 11.03
C ARG A 67 2.19 5.69 10.22
N GLU A 68 1.41 5.43 9.17
CA GLU A 68 1.56 4.25 8.32
C GLU A 68 2.88 4.28 7.55
N TYR A 69 3.25 5.43 7.00
CA TYR A 69 4.51 5.62 6.31
C TYR A 69 5.73 5.37 7.20
N ASP A 70 5.74 5.94 8.40
CA ASP A 70 6.85 5.77 9.34
C ASP A 70 6.96 4.33 9.83
N MET A 71 5.83 3.66 10.05
CA MET A 71 5.80 2.25 10.42
C MET A 71 6.35 1.36 9.31
N LEU A 72 5.93 1.57 8.06
CA LEU A 72 6.45 0.82 6.91
C LEU A 72 7.94 1.04 6.74
N ARG A 73 8.43 2.28 6.86
CA ARG A 73 9.88 2.58 6.82
C ARG A 73 10.66 1.89 7.93
N LYS A 74 10.07 1.80 9.13
CA LYS A 74 10.70 1.09 10.24
C LYS A 74 10.78 -0.41 9.97
N LEU A 75 9.70 -1.02 9.46
CA LEU A 75 9.67 -2.44 9.12
C LEU A 75 10.66 -2.78 7.99
N ASP A 76 10.71 -1.95 6.95
CA ASP A 76 11.65 -2.10 5.84
C ASP A 76 13.12 -2.07 6.33
N ARG A 77 13.47 -1.13 7.22
CA ARG A 77 14.81 -1.07 7.83
C ARG A 77 15.17 -2.28 8.71
N LEU A 78 14.17 -2.95 9.25
CA LEU A 78 14.31 -4.15 10.07
C LEU A 78 14.23 -5.44 9.24
N ASP A 79 14.20 -5.32 7.91
CA ASP A 79 14.08 -6.44 6.98
C ASP A 79 12.85 -7.33 7.26
N VAL A 80 11.75 -6.72 7.70
CA VAL A 80 10.46 -7.39 7.88
C VAL A 80 9.64 -7.24 6.60
N PRO A 81 9.07 -8.32 6.07
CA PRO A 81 8.25 -8.26 4.87
C PRO A 81 7.10 -7.25 5.01
N CYS A 82 7.11 -6.22 4.18
CA CYS A 82 6.06 -5.21 4.09
C CYS A 82 6.04 -4.60 2.68
N VAL A 83 5.01 -3.82 2.37
CA VAL A 83 5.00 -3.03 1.14
C VAL A 83 5.98 -1.86 1.27
N GLU A 84 6.75 -1.59 0.22
CA GLU A 84 7.73 -0.50 0.21
C GLU A 84 7.03 0.86 0.28
N PRO A 85 7.28 1.70 1.30
CA PRO A 85 6.76 3.05 1.35
C PRO A 85 7.50 3.95 0.35
N VAL A 86 6.76 4.67 -0.48
CA VAL A 86 7.32 5.56 -1.50
C VAL A 86 7.26 7.00 -1.05
N ALA A 87 6.06 7.51 -0.75
CA ALA A 87 5.88 8.92 -0.38
C ALA A 87 4.61 9.18 0.42
N ILE A 88 4.60 10.35 1.09
CA ILE A 88 3.40 11.04 1.56
C ILE A 88 3.25 12.33 0.75
N VAL A 89 2.05 12.62 0.33
CA VAL A 89 1.70 13.88 -0.36
C VAL A 89 0.62 14.59 0.44
N SER A 90 0.99 15.67 1.11
CA SER A 90 0.11 16.49 1.95
C SER A 90 -0.05 17.91 1.40
N GLY A 91 -0.93 18.71 2.00
CA GLY A 91 -1.20 20.07 1.56
C GLY A 91 -1.81 20.15 0.16
N ARG A 92 -2.45 19.08 -0.30
CA ARG A 92 -3.12 19.01 -1.61
C ARG A 92 -4.32 19.95 -1.64
N LEU A 93 -4.44 20.71 -2.71
CA LEU A 93 -5.58 21.58 -2.97
C LEU A 93 -6.14 21.30 -4.36
N ASN A 94 -7.46 21.33 -4.50
CA ASN A 94 -8.07 21.27 -5.81
C ASN A 94 -7.97 22.63 -6.54
N LYS A 95 -8.40 22.67 -7.79
CA LYS A 95 -8.37 23.90 -8.63
C LYS A 95 -9.16 25.08 -8.05
N LYS A 96 -10.06 24.83 -7.08
CA LYS A 96 -10.82 25.85 -6.38
C LYS A 96 -10.16 26.29 -5.07
N GLY A 97 -9.00 25.73 -4.72
CA GLY A 97 -8.31 25.98 -3.46
C GLY A 97 -8.88 25.23 -2.26
N GLU A 98 -9.78 24.25 -2.48
CA GLU A 98 -10.35 23.45 -1.41
C GLU A 98 -9.37 22.30 -1.03
N PRO A 99 -9.21 21.98 0.25
CA PRO A 99 -8.28 20.94 0.69
C PRO A 99 -8.73 19.55 0.22
N LEU A 100 -7.77 18.75 -0.22
CA LEU A 100 -7.92 17.35 -0.54
C LEU A 100 -7.24 16.47 0.53
N PRO A 101 -7.71 15.22 0.71
CA PRO A 101 -7.07 14.28 1.63
C PRO A 101 -5.59 14.07 1.33
N THR A 102 -4.80 13.79 2.35
CA THR A 102 -3.41 13.37 2.21
C THR A 102 -3.34 12.04 1.49
N ALA A 103 -2.38 11.88 0.61
CA ALA A 103 -2.15 10.63 -0.10
C ALA A 103 -0.91 9.91 0.43
N LEU A 104 -1.06 8.64 0.75
CA LEU A 104 0.04 7.71 1.00
C LEU A 104 0.30 6.92 -0.28
N VAL A 105 1.57 6.86 -0.67
CA VAL A 105 2.04 6.14 -1.85
C VAL A 105 2.93 4.99 -1.42
N THR A 106 2.57 3.77 -1.81
CA THR A 106 3.37 2.56 -1.57
C THR A 106 3.62 1.83 -2.88
N ARG A 107 4.74 1.13 -2.99
CA ARG A 107 5.02 0.32 -4.18
C ARG A 107 4.09 -0.89 -4.22
N HIS A 108 3.47 -1.13 -5.36
CA HIS A 108 2.68 -2.34 -5.55
C HIS A 108 3.58 -3.58 -5.53
N LEU A 109 3.23 -4.54 -4.67
CA LEU A 109 3.94 -5.81 -4.58
C LEU A 109 3.57 -6.67 -5.81
N ARG A 110 4.49 -6.80 -6.75
CA ARG A 110 4.26 -7.55 -8.00
C ARG A 110 3.97 -9.01 -7.71
N PHE A 111 3.01 -9.58 -8.45
CA PHE A 111 2.57 -10.98 -8.33
C PHE A 111 1.98 -11.33 -6.96
N SER A 112 1.56 -10.34 -6.19
CA SER A 112 0.82 -10.57 -4.96
C SER A 112 -0.67 -10.65 -5.20
N LEU A 113 -1.34 -11.41 -4.34
CA LEU A 113 -2.79 -11.47 -4.26
C LEU A 113 -3.23 -11.13 -2.85
N PRO A 114 -4.29 -10.34 -2.67
CA PRO A 114 -4.88 -10.16 -1.36
C PRO A 114 -5.43 -11.48 -0.85
N TYR A 115 -5.33 -11.72 0.45
CA TYR A 115 -5.80 -12.93 1.12
C TYR A 115 -7.23 -13.30 0.70
N ARG A 116 -8.13 -12.32 0.63
CA ARG A 116 -9.51 -12.54 0.22
C ARG A 116 -9.63 -13.14 -1.19
N ALA A 117 -8.81 -12.70 -2.13
CA ALA A 117 -8.82 -13.24 -3.49
C ALA A 117 -8.41 -14.70 -3.53
N LEU A 118 -7.49 -15.11 -2.65
CA LEU A 118 -7.07 -16.50 -2.53
C LEU A 118 -8.16 -17.39 -1.93
N TYR A 119 -8.85 -16.91 -0.90
CA TYR A 119 -9.90 -17.67 -0.19
C TYR A 119 -11.30 -17.50 -0.79
N SER A 120 -11.45 -16.75 -1.88
CA SER A 120 -12.70 -16.70 -2.66
C SER A 120 -12.97 -17.95 -3.48
N GLN A 121 -11.99 -18.83 -3.60
CA GLN A 121 -12.04 -20.09 -4.32
C GLN A 121 -11.83 -21.27 -3.35
N THR A 122 -12.32 -22.45 -3.73
CA THR A 122 -12.01 -23.67 -2.96
C THR A 122 -10.52 -23.96 -3.08
N LEU A 123 -9.80 -23.80 -1.99
CA LEU A 123 -8.37 -24.14 -1.91
C LEU A 123 -8.18 -25.61 -1.60
N ARG A 124 -7.14 -26.21 -2.17
CA ARG A 124 -6.67 -27.51 -1.70
C ARG A 124 -6.18 -27.37 -0.26
N PRO A 125 -6.43 -28.36 0.63
CA PRO A 125 -6.02 -28.30 2.05
C PRO A 125 -4.56 -27.89 2.24
N ASP A 126 -3.65 -28.51 1.49
CA ASP A 126 -2.21 -28.19 1.55
C ASP A 126 -1.92 -26.71 1.22
N THR A 127 -2.65 -26.13 0.28
CA THR A 127 -2.48 -24.73 -0.09
C THR A 127 -2.96 -23.82 1.04
N ALA A 128 -4.10 -24.14 1.64
CA ALA A 128 -4.64 -23.40 2.78
C ALA A 128 -3.66 -23.41 3.96
N THR A 129 -3.12 -24.58 4.29
CA THR A 129 -2.11 -24.73 5.35
C THR A 129 -0.87 -23.89 5.07
N ARG A 130 -0.31 -23.95 3.87
CA ARG A 130 0.88 -23.15 3.51
C ARG A 130 0.65 -21.64 3.56
N LEU A 131 -0.57 -21.18 3.25
CA LEU A 131 -0.93 -19.76 3.40
C LEU A 131 -1.01 -19.35 4.88
N ALA A 132 -1.60 -20.22 5.72
CA ALA A 132 -1.64 -20.00 7.18
C ALA A 132 -0.24 -19.98 7.78
N ASP A 133 0.64 -20.88 7.38
CA ASP A 133 2.03 -20.92 7.81
C ASP A 133 2.79 -19.64 7.41
N ALA A 134 2.60 -19.17 6.17
CA ALA A 134 3.22 -17.93 5.70
C ALA A 134 2.77 -16.71 6.54
N LEU A 135 1.47 -16.64 6.88
CA LEU A 135 0.96 -15.59 7.77
C LEU A 135 1.54 -15.73 9.19
N ALA A 136 1.59 -16.93 9.74
CA ALA A 136 2.16 -17.18 11.06
C ALA A 136 3.63 -16.73 11.12
N VAL A 137 4.43 -17.06 10.09
CA VAL A 137 5.83 -16.61 9.98
C VAL A 137 5.92 -15.08 9.95
N LEU A 138 5.08 -14.39 9.18
CA LEU A 138 5.04 -12.93 9.17
C LEU A 138 4.74 -12.37 10.56
N LEU A 139 3.72 -12.90 11.24
CA LEU A 139 3.35 -12.42 12.59
C LEU A 139 4.46 -12.65 13.61
N VAL A 140 5.14 -13.78 13.55
CA VAL A 140 6.32 -14.06 14.41
C VAL A 140 7.43 -13.05 14.14
N ARG A 141 7.77 -12.78 12.87
CA ARG A 141 8.78 -11.77 12.51
C ARG A 141 8.44 -10.39 13.02
N LEU A 142 7.17 -9.97 12.90
CA LEU A 142 6.67 -8.71 13.44
C LEU A 142 6.82 -8.64 14.97
N HIS A 143 6.44 -9.70 15.68
CA HIS A 143 6.53 -9.75 17.14
C HIS A 143 7.99 -9.71 17.64
N ILE A 144 8.90 -10.42 16.98
CA ILE A 144 10.32 -10.41 17.31
C ILE A 144 10.93 -9.00 17.26
N VAL A 145 10.51 -8.17 16.30
CA VAL A 145 10.97 -6.79 16.20
C VAL A 145 10.15 -5.81 17.06
N GLY A 146 9.26 -6.33 17.91
CA GLY A 146 8.44 -5.54 18.82
C GLY A 146 7.26 -4.83 18.17
N PHE A 147 6.82 -5.32 17.00
CA PHE A 147 5.65 -4.76 16.31
C PHE A 147 4.41 -5.62 16.57
N PHE A 148 3.37 -5.01 17.15
CA PHE A 148 2.06 -5.63 17.31
C PHE A 148 1.12 -5.18 16.21
N TRP A 149 0.71 -6.09 15.33
CA TRP A 149 -0.25 -5.84 14.28
C TRP A 149 -1.67 -6.16 14.76
N GLY A 150 -2.35 -5.16 15.33
CA GLY A 150 -3.68 -5.33 15.93
C GLY A 150 -4.83 -5.42 14.92
N ASP A 151 -4.60 -5.11 13.64
CA ASP A 151 -5.63 -5.13 12.58
C ASP A 151 -5.26 -6.13 11.46
N VAL A 152 -4.85 -7.33 11.87
CA VAL A 152 -4.62 -8.43 10.92
C VAL A 152 -5.95 -8.85 10.33
N SER A 153 -6.13 -8.66 9.04
CA SER A 153 -7.38 -8.98 8.35
C SER A 153 -7.16 -9.49 6.94
N LEU A 154 -8.21 -10.07 6.37
CA LEU A 154 -8.23 -10.55 4.97
C LEU A 154 -7.97 -9.42 3.96
N SER A 155 -8.13 -8.18 4.36
CA SER A 155 -7.95 -7.02 3.47
C SER A 155 -6.54 -6.43 3.56
N ASN A 156 -5.82 -6.69 4.65
CA ASN A 156 -4.55 -6.06 4.96
C ASN A 156 -3.34 -6.98 4.72
N THR A 157 -3.59 -8.25 4.35
CA THR A 157 -2.52 -9.22 4.09
C THR A 157 -2.43 -9.52 2.60
N LEU A 158 -1.23 -9.44 2.06
CA LEU A 158 -0.91 -9.84 0.70
C LEU A 158 -0.07 -11.12 0.72
N PHE A 159 -0.30 -11.99 -0.24
CA PHE A 159 0.51 -13.18 -0.43
C PHE A 159 1.18 -13.15 -1.80
N ARG A 160 2.44 -13.54 -1.82
CA ARG A 160 3.19 -13.76 -3.05
C ARG A 160 3.78 -15.17 -3.03
N ARG A 161 3.78 -15.81 -4.20
CA ARG A 161 4.51 -17.06 -4.37
C ARG A 161 5.94 -16.74 -4.80
N ASP A 162 6.90 -17.20 -4.01
CA ASP A 162 8.31 -16.98 -4.26
C ASP A 162 9.06 -18.30 -4.15
N ALA A 163 9.82 -18.68 -5.18
CA ALA A 163 10.60 -19.92 -5.24
C ALA A 163 9.81 -21.20 -4.82
N GLY A 164 8.50 -21.25 -5.11
CA GLY A 164 7.63 -22.38 -4.78
C GLY A 164 6.99 -22.33 -3.40
N ALA A 165 7.38 -21.41 -2.53
CA ALA A 165 6.75 -21.15 -1.23
C ALA A 165 5.83 -19.92 -1.26
N PHE A 166 4.92 -19.81 -0.29
CA PHE A 166 4.17 -18.59 -0.05
C PHE A 166 4.91 -17.70 0.94
N ALA A 167 4.91 -16.40 0.66
CA ALA A 167 5.34 -15.36 1.59
C ALA A 167 4.18 -14.39 1.83
N ALA A 168 3.98 -13.98 3.08
CA ALA A 168 3.00 -12.97 3.49
C ALA A 168 3.69 -11.61 3.70
N TYR A 169 2.93 -10.52 3.38
CA TYR A 169 3.37 -9.14 3.47
C TYR A 169 2.28 -8.25 4.08
#